data_80ba3b2049706b702c9e1b2b37e1e7c6
#
_entry.id   80ba3b2049706b702c9e1b2b37e1e7c6
#
_cell.length_a   1.000
_cell.length_b   1.000
_cell.length_c   1.000
_cell.angle_alpha   90.00
_cell.angle_beta   90.00
_cell.angle_gamma   90.00
#
_symmetry.space_group_name_H-M   'P 1'
#
loop_
_entity.id
_entity.type
_entity.pdbx_description
1 polymer ?
#
loop_
_entity_poly.entity_id
_entity_poly.type
_entity_poly.pdbx_seq_one_letter_code
_entity_poly.pdbx_strand_id
1 'polypeptide(L)'
;MFAFENIDYRSDTVTMPTQEMLEAIRHAELGDDVFREDPTVNRLEQLAAEKMGKEAALLVTSGTQANLISLMSNSNRGKLVILEAESHIYWYEVGGISMIAGLFPWPVKSAFGVLDPEDVEAAIRPRNIHFPEPALICIENTHNRHGGTIIKPHQIEAISEVAHKNGLNLYMDGARIFNAAVALKVDVKEFTKHVDNLMFCLSKSLCCPVGSLLVGTNDFIEKARKLRKVLGGGMRQAGIIAAPGIVALERMIDRLEEDHRNARRLAEGIAKMEGIQIDLNRVQTNIVCFDITGLGISTELFVSKLKENGILALPLTENKVRMVTHRGIEEEHIKKSVEVIENITNDPAVFVTNNSKTDKNL
;
A
#
# COMPACT_ATOMS: atom_id res chain seq x y z
N MET A 1 8.25 -25.97 -4.94
CA MET A 1 8.26 -25.11 -3.74
C MET A 1 9.56 -24.31 -3.82
N PHE A 2 9.50 -23.01 -4.06
CA PHE A 2 10.71 -22.18 -4.07
C PHE A 2 11.11 -21.95 -2.61
N ALA A 3 12.18 -22.61 -2.16
CA ALA A 3 12.75 -22.33 -0.85
C ALA A 3 13.48 -20.97 -0.95
N PHE A 4 12.98 -19.96 -0.26
CA PHE A 4 13.75 -18.75 -0.05
C PHE A 4 14.86 -19.06 0.96
N GLU A 5 16.11 -18.86 0.58
CA GLU A 5 17.26 -19.00 1.50
C GLU A 5 17.20 -17.94 2.63
N ASN A 6 16.45 -16.85 2.43
CA ASN A 6 16.34 -15.71 3.34
C ASN A 6 14.92 -15.50 3.83
N ILE A 7 14.78 -15.02 5.06
CA ILE A 7 13.51 -14.50 5.60
C ILE A 7 13.33 -13.07 5.08
N ASP A 8 12.36 -12.86 4.18
CA ASP A 8 12.25 -11.61 3.45
C ASP A 8 11.10 -10.73 3.97
N TYR A 9 11.43 -9.69 4.75
CA TYR A 9 10.49 -8.70 5.24
C TYR A 9 10.48 -7.39 4.43
N ARG A 10 11.12 -7.33 3.27
CA ARG A 10 11.21 -6.06 2.52
C ARG A 10 9.85 -5.52 2.13
N SER A 11 8.94 -6.38 1.70
CA SER A 11 7.59 -6.02 1.29
C SER A 11 6.72 -7.26 1.10
N ASP A 12 5.41 -7.13 1.25
CA ASP A 12 4.45 -8.16 0.84
C ASP A 12 4.35 -8.34 -0.69
N THR A 13 5.02 -7.50 -1.47
CA THR A 13 5.18 -7.67 -2.93
C THR A 13 6.11 -8.83 -3.31
N VAL A 14 6.86 -9.40 -2.37
CA VAL A 14 7.70 -10.60 -2.61
C VAL A 14 6.91 -11.91 -2.49
N THR A 15 5.62 -11.85 -2.14
CA THR A 15 4.76 -13.03 -2.04
C THR A 15 4.67 -13.76 -3.38
N MET A 16 4.62 -15.08 -3.30
CA MET A 16 4.47 -15.95 -4.46
C MET A 16 3.03 -16.44 -4.59
N PRO A 17 2.55 -16.66 -5.82
CA PRO A 17 1.24 -17.26 -6.05
C PRO A 17 1.08 -18.59 -5.30
N THR A 18 -0.15 -18.85 -4.83
CA THR A 18 -0.47 -20.16 -4.25
C THR A 18 -0.58 -21.21 -5.34
N GLN A 19 -0.53 -22.49 -4.96
CA GLN A 19 -0.76 -23.57 -5.90
C GLN A 19 -2.14 -23.47 -6.56
N GLU A 20 -3.15 -23.09 -5.79
CA GLU A 20 -4.52 -22.87 -6.29
C GLU A 20 -4.57 -21.74 -7.34
N MET A 21 -3.81 -20.65 -7.15
CA MET A 21 -3.67 -19.59 -8.14
C MET A 21 -3.00 -20.07 -9.43
N LEU A 22 -1.95 -20.90 -9.32
CA LEU A 22 -1.27 -21.48 -10.49
C LEU A 22 -2.20 -22.42 -11.27
N GLU A 23 -3.01 -23.21 -10.59
CA GLU A 23 -4.02 -24.03 -11.26
C GLU A 23 -5.14 -23.17 -11.88
N ALA A 24 -5.57 -22.09 -11.21
CA ALA A 24 -6.54 -21.15 -11.78
C ALA A 24 -6.00 -20.49 -13.07
N ILE A 25 -4.72 -20.12 -13.11
CA ILE A 25 -4.05 -19.62 -14.34
C ILE A 25 -4.13 -20.65 -15.46
N ARG A 26 -3.84 -21.93 -15.13
CA ARG A 26 -3.80 -23.02 -16.11
C ARG A 26 -5.16 -23.31 -16.75
N HIS A 27 -6.24 -23.08 -16.02
CA HIS A 27 -7.61 -23.38 -16.42
C HIS A 27 -8.44 -22.13 -16.73
N ALA A 28 -7.81 -20.94 -16.84
CA ALA A 28 -8.49 -19.70 -17.13
C ALA A 28 -9.20 -19.75 -18.52
N GLU A 29 -10.45 -19.37 -18.56
CA GLU A 29 -11.15 -19.12 -19.82
C GLU A 29 -10.68 -17.78 -20.38
N LEU A 30 -10.32 -17.75 -21.66
CA LEU A 30 -9.65 -16.62 -22.26
C LEU A 30 -10.46 -16.01 -23.41
N GLY A 31 -10.37 -14.68 -23.53
CA GLY A 31 -10.89 -13.88 -24.62
C GLY A 31 -10.11 -12.58 -24.75
N ASP A 32 -10.50 -11.69 -25.66
CA ASP A 32 -9.83 -10.38 -25.79
C ASP A 32 -10.44 -9.35 -24.84
N ASP A 33 -9.67 -8.93 -23.81
CA ASP A 33 -10.09 -7.92 -22.82
C ASP A 33 -10.40 -6.55 -23.45
N VAL A 34 -9.74 -6.19 -24.56
CA VAL A 34 -10.04 -4.92 -25.25
C VAL A 34 -11.45 -4.93 -25.85
N PHE A 35 -11.93 -6.08 -26.29
CA PHE A 35 -13.31 -6.27 -26.75
C PHE A 35 -14.30 -6.62 -25.62
N ARG A 36 -13.81 -6.73 -24.36
CA ARG A 36 -14.60 -7.19 -23.20
C ARG A 36 -15.11 -8.63 -23.33
N GLU A 37 -14.37 -9.45 -24.05
CA GLU A 37 -14.73 -10.84 -24.34
C GLU A 37 -13.97 -11.85 -23.48
N ASP A 38 -13.03 -11.40 -22.62
CA ASP A 38 -12.33 -12.29 -21.68
C ASP A 38 -13.24 -12.61 -20.47
N PRO A 39 -13.75 -13.86 -20.34
CA PRO A 39 -14.74 -14.19 -19.32
C PRO A 39 -14.13 -14.10 -17.92
N THR A 40 -12.85 -14.46 -17.77
CA THR A 40 -12.15 -14.47 -16.48
C THR A 40 -11.89 -13.04 -15.99
N VAL A 41 -11.51 -12.11 -16.89
CA VAL A 41 -11.39 -10.69 -16.55
C VAL A 41 -12.75 -10.12 -16.14
N ASN A 42 -13.80 -10.38 -16.92
CA ASN A 42 -15.15 -9.90 -16.62
C ASN A 42 -15.63 -10.40 -15.25
N ARG A 43 -15.36 -11.69 -14.94
CA ARG A 43 -15.71 -12.28 -13.64
C ARG A 43 -14.95 -11.63 -12.49
N LEU A 44 -13.64 -11.38 -12.64
CA LEU A 44 -12.83 -10.70 -11.63
C LEU A 44 -13.32 -9.26 -11.39
N GLU A 45 -13.56 -8.49 -12.47
CA GLU A 45 -14.06 -7.11 -12.38
C GLU A 45 -15.43 -7.07 -11.67
N GLN A 46 -16.34 -7.97 -12.04
CA GLN A 46 -17.64 -8.09 -11.34
C GLN A 46 -17.48 -8.40 -9.85
N LEU A 47 -16.69 -9.43 -9.51
CA LEU A 47 -16.46 -9.84 -8.12
C LEU A 47 -15.85 -8.70 -7.29
N ALA A 48 -14.93 -7.95 -7.87
CA ALA A 48 -14.30 -6.80 -7.23
C ALA A 48 -15.31 -5.67 -6.94
N ALA A 49 -16.15 -5.34 -7.92
CA ALA A 49 -17.20 -4.35 -7.76
C ALA A 49 -18.18 -4.75 -6.65
N GLU A 50 -18.67 -5.99 -6.66
CA GLU A 50 -19.57 -6.54 -5.65
C GLU A 50 -18.95 -6.50 -4.24
N LYS A 51 -17.67 -6.92 -4.11
CA LYS A 51 -16.97 -6.96 -2.84
C LYS A 51 -16.74 -5.57 -2.26
N MET A 52 -16.46 -4.59 -3.11
CA MET A 52 -16.26 -3.19 -2.72
C MET A 52 -17.56 -2.38 -2.63
N GLY A 53 -18.71 -2.94 -3.01
CA GLY A 53 -19.98 -2.22 -3.03
C GLY A 53 -19.96 -1.03 -4.00
N LYS A 54 -19.28 -1.18 -5.14
CA LYS A 54 -19.23 -0.21 -6.24
C LYS A 54 -19.91 -0.75 -7.49
N GLU A 55 -20.20 0.12 -8.45
CA GLU A 55 -20.94 -0.25 -9.66
C GLU A 55 -20.11 -1.07 -10.63
N ALA A 56 -18.82 -0.75 -10.76
CA ALA A 56 -17.93 -1.39 -11.71
C ALA A 56 -16.48 -1.42 -11.22
N ALA A 57 -15.67 -2.27 -11.87
CA ALA A 57 -14.24 -2.37 -11.64
C ALA A 57 -13.45 -2.45 -12.95
N LEU A 58 -12.15 -2.24 -12.88
CA LEU A 58 -11.20 -2.32 -13.98
C LEU A 58 -9.91 -2.98 -13.51
N LEU A 59 -9.54 -4.09 -14.14
CA LEU A 59 -8.23 -4.71 -13.95
C LEU A 59 -7.14 -3.85 -14.59
N VAL A 60 -6.10 -3.57 -13.83
CA VAL A 60 -4.91 -2.80 -14.25
C VAL A 60 -3.63 -3.55 -13.85
N THR A 61 -2.51 -3.21 -14.47
CA THR A 61 -1.24 -3.93 -14.30
C THR A 61 -0.59 -3.73 -12.94
N SER A 62 -0.80 -2.56 -12.30
CA SER A 62 -0.17 -2.21 -11.02
C SER A 62 -0.96 -1.15 -10.27
N GLY A 63 -0.65 -0.98 -8.98
CA GLY A 63 -1.18 0.10 -8.15
C GLY A 63 -0.83 1.48 -8.70
N THR A 64 0.40 1.67 -9.15
CA THR A 64 0.84 2.93 -9.78
C THR A 64 0.01 3.27 -11.02
N GLN A 65 -0.30 2.28 -11.87
CA GLN A 65 -1.19 2.51 -13.01
C GLN A 65 -2.60 2.88 -12.56
N ALA A 66 -3.13 2.21 -11.52
CA ALA A 66 -4.44 2.53 -10.96
C ALA A 66 -4.50 3.96 -10.42
N ASN A 67 -3.51 4.37 -9.64
CA ASN A 67 -3.39 5.71 -9.09
C ASN A 67 -3.34 6.75 -10.22
N LEU A 68 -2.51 6.54 -11.23
CA LEU A 68 -2.38 7.43 -12.37
C LEU A 68 -3.70 7.59 -13.15
N ILE A 69 -4.36 6.47 -13.45
CA ILE A 69 -5.66 6.45 -14.12
C ILE A 69 -6.70 7.20 -13.28
N SER A 70 -6.71 6.97 -11.97
CA SER A 70 -7.66 7.63 -11.06
C SER A 70 -7.46 9.15 -11.02
N LEU A 71 -6.22 9.61 -10.88
CA LEU A 71 -5.87 11.02 -10.94
C LEU A 71 -6.36 11.68 -12.24
N MET A 72 -6.10 11.04 -13.38
CA MET A 72 -6.52 11.52 -14.71
C MET A 72 -8.03 11.41 -14.94
N SER A 73 -8.72 10.46 -14.30
CA SER A 73 -10.17 10.27 -14.42
C SER A 73 -10.95 11.31 -13.62
N ASN A 74 -10.45 11.65 -12.43
CA ASN A 74 -11.11 12.59 -11.51
C ASN A 74 -10.78 14.05 -11.81
N SER A 75 -9.79 14.34 -12.66
CA SER A 75 -9.29 15.70 -12.82
C SER A 75 -8.86 16.02 -14.25
N ASN A 76 -8.54 17.28 -14.49
CA ASN A 76 -7.91 17.77 -15.70
C ASN A 76 -6.54 18.38 -15.38
N ARG A 77 -5.66 18.42 -16.37
CA ARG A 77 -4.33 19.04 -16.24
C ARG A 77 -4.40 20.47 -15.68
N GLY A 78 -3.43 20.83 -14.81
CA GLY A 78 -3.36 22.12 -14.16
C GLY A 78 -4.21 22.28 -12.91
N LYS A 79 -5.02 21.28 -12.54
CA LYS A 79 -5.81 21.26 -11.30
C LYS A 79 -4.96 20.83 -10.10
N LEU A 80 -5.42 21.19 -8.91
CA LEU A 80 -4.79 20.85 -7.64
C LEU A 80 -5.36 19.56 -7.06
N VAL A 81 -4.47 18.71 -6.56
CA VAL A 81 -4.81 17.50 -5.80
C VAL A 81 -4.29 17.64 -4.38
N ILE A 82 -5.19 17.56 -3.41
CA ILE A 82 -4.87 17.54 -1.99
C ILE A 82 -4.60 16.10 -1.59
N LEU A 83 -3.47 15.85 -0.91
CA LEU A 83 -3.06 14.51 -0.52
C LEU A 83 -2.19 14.55 0.75
N GLU A 84 -2.08 13.41 1.41
CA GLU A 84 -1.22 13.27 2.59
C GLU A 84 0.26 13.35 2.18
N ALA A 85 1.07 14.07 2.98
CA ALA A 85 2.45 14.47 2.63
C ALA A 85 3.43 13.31 2.48
N GLU A 86 3.15 12.14 3.05
CA GLU A 86 3.97 10.93 2.94
C GLU A 86 3.29 9.81 2.14
N SER A 87 2.20 10.12 1.41
CA SER A 87 1.45 9.15 0.60
C SER A 87 2.29 8.56 -0.52
N HIS A 88 1.96 7.31 -0.90
CA HIS A 88 2.64 6.56 -1.96
C HIS A 88 2.59 7.29 -3.32
N ILE A 89 1.43 7.84 -3.66
CA ILE A 89 1.20 8.60 -4.90
C ILE A 89 2.18 9.78 -5.01
N TYR A 90 2.52 10.40 -3.89
CA TYR A 90 3.41 11.56 -3.86
C TYR A 90 4.90 11.17 -3.93
N TRP A 91 5.30 10.12 -3.17
CA TRP A 91 6.72 9.79 -2.99
C TRP A 91 7.26 8.69 -3.90
N TYR A 92 6.46 7.68 -4.26
CA TYR A 92 6.98 6.43 -4.82
C TYR A 92 6.55 6.17 -6.27
N GLU A 93 5.89 7.12 -6.94
CA GLU A 93 5.38 6.96 -8.30
C GLU A 93 6.09 7.86 -9.31
N VAL A 94 7.38 8.15 -9.04
CA VAL A 94 8.31 8.83 -9.98
C VAL A 94 7.75 10.17 -10.48
N GLY A 95 6.99 10.89 -9.63
CA GLY A 95 6.37 12.17 -10.01
C GLY A 95 5.26 12.05 -11.06
N GLY A 96 4.68 10.86 -11.23
CA GLY A 96 3.62 10.60 -12.21
C GLY A 96 2.41 11.53 -12.09
N ILE A 97 2.08 11.95 -10.87
CA ILE A 97 1.04 12.96 -10.59
C ILE A 97 1.23 14.25 -11.40
N SER A 98 2.47 14.75 -11.52
CA SER A 98 2.77 15.94 -12.28
C SER A 98 3.18 15.65 -13.73
N MET A 99 4.04 14.64 -13.93
CA MET A 99 4.62 14.31 -15.23
C MET A 99 3.55 13.80 -16.22
N ILE A 100 2.68 12.91 -15.78
CA ILE A 100 1.71 12.24 -16.64
C ILE A 100 0.31 12.84 -16.45
N ALA A 101 -0.21 12.84 -15.23
CA ALA A 101 -1.54 13.39 -14.94
C ALA A 101 -1.57 14.92 -15.10
N GLY A 102 -0.43 15.60 -14.96
CA GLY A 102 -0.30 17.05 -15.15
C GLY A 102 -0.98 17.84 -14.03
N LEU A 103 -1.04 17.30 -12.83
CA LEU A 103 -1.69 17.88 -11.67
C LEU A 103 -0.68 18.58 -10.77
N PHE A 104 -1.18 19.54 -9.99
CA PHE A 104 -0.41 20.22 -8.97
C PHE A 104 -0.66 19.55 -7.62
N PRO A 105 0.31 18.81 -7.05
CA PRO A 105 0.13 18.18 -5.76
C PRO A 105 0.21 19.22 -4.63
N TRP A 106 -0.70 19.13 -3.68
CA TRP A 106 -0.72 19.93 -2.46
C TRP A 106 -0.63 19.01 -1.24
N PRO A 107 0.59 18.72 -0.74
CA PRO A 107 0.77 17.82 0.38
C PRO A 107 0.34 18.46 1.70
N VAL A 108 -0.50 17.75 2.44
CA VAL A 108 -0.97 18.12 3.78
C VAL A 108 -0.34 17.17 4.79
N LYS A 109 0.22 17.71 5.86
CA LYS A 109 0.78 16.90 6.95
C LYS A 109 -0.33 16.20 7.72
N SER A 110 -0.05 15.04 8.24
CA SER A 110 -1.00 14.24 8.98
C SER A 110 -0.44 13.71 10.30
N ALA A 111 -1.33 13.27 11.17
CA ALA A 111 -0.98 12.45 12.31
C ALA A 111 -1.19 10.97 11.94
N PHE A 112 -0.10 10.23 11.79
CA PHE A 112 -0.13 8.79 11.50
C PHE A 112 -0.82 8.41 10.17
N GLY A 113 -0.76 9.28 9.17
CA GLY A 113 -1.39 9.05 7.87
C GLY A 113 -2.88 9.43 7.82
N VAL A 114 -3.43 9.93 8.90
CA VAL A 114 -4.82 10.40 8.99
C VAL A 114 -4.84 11.92 8.83
N LEU A 115 -5.43 12.40 7.74
CA LEU A 115 -5.62 13.83 7.51
C LEU A 115 -6.65 14.39 8.50
N ASP A 116 -6.37 15.59 9.01
CA ASP A 116 -7.36 16.36 9.77
C ASP A 116 -8.34 17.04 8.78
N PRO A 117 -9.66 16.90 8.95
CA PRO A 117 -10.63 17.57 8.09
C PRO A 117 -10.46 19.11 8.03
N GLU A 118 -10.05 19.76 9.12
CA GLU A 118 -9.79 21.20 9.16
C GLU A 118 -8.58 21.58 8.30
N ASP A 119 -7.51 20.79 8.33
CA ASP A 119 -6.33 20.99 7.50
C ASP A 119 -6.65 20.75 6.01
N VAL A 120 -7.51 19.77 5.71
CA VAL A 120 -8.00 19.52 4.34
C VAL A 120 -8.83 20.70 3.86
N GLU A 121 -9.76 21.20 4.66
CA GLU A 121 -10.59 22.35 4.30
C GLU A 121 -9.73 23.62 4.12
N ALA A 122 -8.74 23.85 4.95
CA ALA A 122 -7.79 24.97 4.81
C ALA A 122 -6.93 24.86 3.53
N ALA A 123 -6.68 23.66 3.02
CA ALA A 123 -5.98 23.44 1.75
C ALA A 123 -6.85 23.74 0.53
N ILE A 124 -8.19 23.76 0.67
CA ILE A 124 -9.15 24.11 -0.37
C ILE A 124 -9.21 25.62 -0.50
N ARG A 125 -8.45 26.16 -1.44
CA ARG A 125 -8.39 27.61 -1.64
C ARG A 125 -9.61 28.15 -2.38
N PRO A 126 -10.05 29.39 -2.08
CA PRO A 126 -11.13 30.03 -2.83
C PRO A 126 -10.74 30.22 -4.29
N ARG A 127 -11.72 30.22 -5.19
CA ARG A 127 -11.50 30.50 -6.61
C ARG A 127 -10.86 31.86 -6.79
N ASN A 128 -9.69 31.85 -7.43
CA ASN A 128 -8.90 33.04 -7.73
C ASN A 128 -8.10 32.81 -9.00
N ILE A 129 -7.88 33.86 -9.81
CA ILE A 129 -7.11 33.76 -11.06
C ILE A 129 -5.65 33.34 -10.85
N HIS A 130 -5.11 33.45 -9.64
CA HIS A 130 -3.74 33.12 -9.29
C HIS A 130 -3.56 31.69 -8.73
N PHE A 131 -4.64 30.97 -8.45
CA PHE A 131 -4.57 29.66 -7.80
C PHE A 131 -5.06 28.53 -8.71
N PRO A 132 -4.39 27.37 -8.72
CA PRO A 132 -4.95 26.18 -9.35
C PRO A 132 -6.24 25.78 -8.62
N GLU A 133 -7.29 25.47 -9.37
CA GLU A 133 -8.56 25.00 -8.78
C GLU A 133 -8.37 23.59 -8.20
N PRO A 134 -8.83 23.33 -6.97
CA PRO A 134 -8.84 21.98 -6.41
C PRO A 134 -9.80 21.09 -7.20
N ALA A 135 -9.47 19.81 -7.35
CA ALA A 135 -10.28 18.85 -8.09
C ALA A 135 -10.44 17.51 -7.36
N LEU A 136 -9.52 17.16 -6.50
CA LEU A 136 -9.47 15.83 -5.90
C LEU A 136 -8.80 15.87 -4.53
N ILE A 137 -9.33 15.07 -3.60
CA ILE A 137 -8.67 14.72 -2.34
C ILE A 137 -8.27 13.25 -2.43
N CYS A 138 -7.01 12.92 -2.05
CA CYS A 138 -6.50 11.55 -2.02
C CYS A 138 -6.12 11.16 -0.61
N ILE A 139 -6.56 9.97 -0.18
CA ILE A 139 -6.15 9.33 1.08
C ILE A 139 -5.53 7.97 0.78
N GLU A 140 -4.72 7.43 1.71
CA GLU A 140 -4.08 6.12 1.59
C GLU A 140 -4.43 5.23 2.79
N ASN A 141 -4.98 4.02 2.53
CA ASN A 141 -5.39 3.08 3.58
C ASN A 141 -5.09 1.61 3.19
N THR A 142 -4.25 0.87 3.94
CA THR A 142 -3.50 1.30 5.12
C THR A 142 -2.27 2.12 4.69
N HIS A 143 -1.88 3.07 5.53
CA HIS A 143 -0.82 4.03 5.14
C HIS A 143 0.58 3.40 5.24
N ASN A 144 1.26 3.27 4.11
CA ASN A 144 2.52 2.53 4.00
C ASN A 144 3.66 3.13 4.84
N ARG A 145 3.93 4.44 4.70
CA ARG A 145 5.04 5.10 5.42
C ARG A 145 4.77 5.29 6.91
N HIS A 146 3.51 5.31 7.30
CA HIS A 146 3.10 5.38 8.71
C HIS A 146 2.98 4.00 9.38
N GLY A 147 3.55 2.94 8.79
CA GLY A 147 3.62 1.61 9.42
C GLY A 147 2.33 0.80 9.31
N GLY A 148 1.56 1.00 8.24
CA GLY A 148 0.31 0.27 8.00
C GLY A 148 -0.84 0.71 8.91
N THR A 149 -0.80 1.95 9.38
CA THR A 149 -1.89 2.55 10.18
C THR A 149 -3.17 2.63 9.37
N ILE A 150 -4.30 2.53 10.08
CA ILE A 150 -5.64 2.47 9.50
C ILE A 150 -6.33 3.82 9.66
N ILE A 151 -6.84 4.36 8.57
CA ILE A 151 -7.87 5.42 8.62
C ILE A 151 -9.21 4.72 8.86
N LYS A 152 -9.85 5.01 10.00
CA LYS A 152 -11.12 4.37 10.38
C LYS A 152 -12.29 4.89 9.54
N PRO A 153 -13.38 4.12 9.35
CA PRO A 153 -14.53 4.55 8.53
C PRO A 153 -15.06 5.94 8.86
N HIS A 154 -15.26 6.28 10.13
CA HIS A 154 -15.76 7.61 10.54
C HIS A 154 -14.77 8.76 10.24
N GLN A 155 -13.46 8.47 10.17
CA GLN A 155 -12.45 9.47 9.78
C GLN A 155 -12.48 9.72 8.27
N ILE A 156 -12.73 8.65 7.48
CA ILE A 156 -12.93 8.78 6.03
C ILE A 156 -14.22 9.56 5.75
N GLU A 157 -15.28 9.28 6.49
CA GLU A 157 -16.57 10.00 6.40
C GLU A 157 -16.37 11.50 6.60
N ALA A 158 -15.64 11.93 7.64
CA ALA A 158 -15.38 13.34 7.91
C ALA A 158 -14.62 14.03 6.76
N ILE A 159 -13.63 13.35 6.15
CA ILE A 159 -12.92 13.88 4.97
C ILE A 159 -13.84 13.90 3.74
N SER A 160 -14.70 12.89 3.58
CA SER A 160 -15.70 12.83 2.51
C SER A 160 -16.69 14.00 2.57
N GLU A 161 -17.15 14.33 3.76
CA GLU A 161 -18.04 15.50 3.97
C GLU A 161 -17.36 16.81 3.53
N VAL A 162 -16.08 17.01 3.89
CA VAL A 162 -15.30 18.17 3.43
C VAL A 162 -15.16 18.17 1.91
N ALA A 163 -14.84 17.02 1.30
CA ALA A 163 -14.70 16.89 -0.14
C ALA A 163 -16.01 17.26 -0.85
N HIS A 164 -17.11 16.61 -0.51
CA HIS A 164 -18.40 16.78 -1.18
C HIS A 164 -19.02 18.17 -0.95
N LYS A 165 -18.89 18.75 0.25
CA LYS A 165 -19.28 20.14 0.54
C LYS A 165 -18.61 21.13 -0.43
N ASN A 166 -17.39 20.83 -0.89
CA ASN A 166 -16.63 21.67 -1.80
C ASN A 166 -16.70 21.22 -3.28
N GLY A 167 -17.55 20.23 -3.59
CA GLY A 167 -17.72 19.71 -4.95
C GLY A 167 -16.51 18.93 -5.48
N LEU A 168 -15.72 18.34 -4.57
CA LEU A 168 -14.54 17.54 -4.89
C LEU A 168 -14.85 16.04 -4.71
N ASN A 169 -14.19 15.20 -5.49
CA ASN A 169 -14.20 13.76 -5.27
C ASN A 169 -13.17 13.36 -4.20
N LEU A 170 -13.48 12.29 -3.47
CA LEU A 170 -12.55 11.62 -2.57
C LEU A 170 -12.09 10.30 -3.19
N TYR A 171 -10.79 10.19 -3.47
CA TYR A 171 -10.12 8.98 -3.95
C TYR A 171 -9.33 8.31 -2.83
N MET A 172 -9.37 6.97 -2.79
CA MET A 172 -8.55 6.18 -1.87
C MET A 172 -7.55 5.29 -2.61
N ASP A 173 -6.26 5.50 -2.33
CA ASP A 173 -5.27 4.45 -2.53
C ASP A 173 -5.48 3.39 -1.44
N GLY A 174 -6.20 2.36 -1.79
CA GLY A 174 -6.54 1.23 -0.93
C GLY A 174 -5.64 0.03 -1.16
N ALA A 175 -4.35 0.23 -1.51
CA ALA A 175 -3.44 -0.85 -1.86
C ALA A 175 -3.44 -2.04 -0.88
N ARG A 176 -3.77 -1.77 0.41
CA ARG A 176 -3.92 -2.78 1.46
C ARG A 176 -5.24 -2.65 2.24
N ILE A 177 -6.31 -2.23 1.60
CA ILE A 177 -7.59 -1.96 2.26
C ILE A 177 -8.17 -3.21 2.96
N PHE A 178 -7.94 -4.40 2.43
CA PHE A 178 -8.36 -5.63 3.08
C PHE A 178 -7.62 -5.88 4.40
N ASN A 179 -6.37 -5.43 4.54
CA ASN A 179 -5.69 -5.46 5.83
C ASN A 179 -6.41 -4.58 6.87
N ALA A 180 -6.89 -3.40 6.46
CA ALA A 180 -7.70 -2.55 7.36
C ALA A 180 -9.01 -3.23 7.76
N ALA A 181 -9.73 -3.82 6.80
CA ALA A 181 -11.00 -4.50 7.05
C ALA A 181 -10.85 -5.68 8.02
N VAL A 182 -9.86 -6.54 7.78
CA VAL A 182 -9.56 -7.70 8.64
C VAL A 182 -9.12 -7.26 10.04
N ALA A 183 -8.26 -6.25 10.15
CA ALA A 183 -7.77 -5.76 11.44
C ALA A 183 -8.89 -5.17 12.31
N LEU A 184 -9.85 -4.48 11.71
CA LEU A 184 -11.01 -3.92 12.43
C LEU A 184 -12.19 -4.89 12.53
N LYS A 185 -12.11 -6.06 11.86
CA LYS A 185 -13.19 -7.07 11.80
C LYS A 185 -14.50 -6.50 11.27
N VAL A 186 -14.41 -5.69 10.20
CA VAL A 186 -15.57 -5.09 9.53
C VAL A 186 -15.58 -5.44 8.05
N ASP A 187 -16.75 -5.36 7.42
CA ASP A 187 -16.83 -5.48 5.96
C ASP A 187 -16.05 -4.33 5.31
N VAL A 188 -15.32 -4.62 4.22
CA VAL A 188 -14.58 -3.61 3.48
C VAL A 188 -15.47 -2.48 2.96
N LYS A 189 -16.76 -2.74 2.78
CA LYS A 189 -17.77 -1.76 2.38
C LYS A 189 -17.93 -0.61 3.38
N GLU A 190 -17.61 -0.87 4.67
CA GLU A 190 -17.65 0.20 5.67
C GLU A 190 -16.67 1.34 5.37
N PHE A 191 -15.55 1.03 4.70
CA PHE A 191 -14.60 2.04 4.23
C PHE A 191 -15.00 2.63 2.88
N THR A 192 -15.38 1.76 1.95
CA THR A 192 -15.56 2.14 0.55
C THR A 192 -16.80 2.97 0.30
N LYS A 193 -17.84 2.87 1.14
CA LYS A 193 -19.06 3.67 1.02
C LYS A 193 -18.82 5.18 1.13
N HIS A 194 -17.73 5.59 1.77
CA HIS A 194 -17.38 6.99 2.01
C HIS A 194 -16.45 7.60 0.94
N VAL A 195 -16.01 6.84 -0.06
CA VAL A 195 -15.15 7.33 -1.15
C VAL A 195 -15.84 7.18 -2.50
N ASP A 196 -15.55 8.07 -3.45
CA ASP A 196 -16.16 8.02 -4.78
C ASP A 196 -15.57 6.88 -5.60
N ASN A 197 -14.27 6.71 -5.54
CA ASN A 197 -13.56 5.64 -6.21
C ASN A 197 -12.28 5.27 -5.45
N LEU A 198 -11.80 4.07 -5.65
CA LEU A 198 -10.60 3.55 -5.00
C LEU A 198 -9.89 2.50 -5.87
N MET A 199 -8.66 2.21 -5.50
CA MET A 199 -7.93 1.06 -6.01
C MET A 199 -7.55 0.12 -4.89
N PHE A 200 -7.26 -1.15 -5.22
CA PHE A 200 -6.58 -2.08 -4.32
C PHE A 200 -5.65 -3.02 -5.08
N CYS A 201 -4.57 -3.45 -4.41
CA CYS A 201 -3.58 -4.35 -5.00
C CYS A 201 -3.94 -5.81 -4.79
N LEU A 202 -3.80 -6.62 -5.84
CA LEU A 202 -3.80 -8.07 -5.77
C LEU A 202 -2.40 -8.62 -5.50
N SER A 203 -1.35 -7.93 -5.99
CA SER A 203 0.05 -8.35 -6.01
C SER A 203 0.84 -7.98 -4.74
N LYS A 204 0.18 -8.02 -3.59
CA LYS A 204 0.78 -7.82 -2.25
C LYS A 204 0.41 -8.99 -1.33
N SER A 205 -0.08 -8.74 -0.12
CA SER A 205 -0.48 -9.80 0.82
C SER A 205 -1.53 -10.77 0.26
N LEU A 206 -2.25 -10.41 -0.81
CA LEU A 206 -3.19 -11.30 -1.51
C LEU A 206 -2.50 -12.29 -2.46
N CYS A 207 -1.18 -12.21 -2.62
CA CYS A 207 -0.32 -13.19 -3.31
C CYS A 207 -0.51 -13.35 -4.82
N CYS A 208 -1.25 -12.49 -5.51
CA CYS A 208 -1.28 -12.56 -6.97
C CYS A 208 0.07 -12.15 -7.57
N PRO A 209 0.49 -12.74 -8.70
CA PRO A 209 1.76 -12.43 -9.33
C PRO A 209 1.80 -11.00 -9.90
N VAL A 210 0.65 -10.43 -10.23
CA VAL A 210 0.52 -9.12 -10.88
C VAL A 210 -0.92 -8.60 -10.70
N GLY A 211 -1.08 -7.28 -10.80
CA GLY A 211 -2.38 -6.65 -10.96
C GLY A 211 -2.90 -5.91 -9.74
N SER A 212 -3.76 -4.98 -10.04
CA SER A 212 -4.57 -4.20 -9.10
C SER A 212 -5.94 -3.96 -9.72
N LEU A 213 -6.90 -3.61 -8.91
CA LEU A 213 -8.24 -3.27 -9.38
C LEU A 213 -8.58 -1.84 -8.99
N LEU A 214 -9.13 -1.11 -9.95
CA LEU A 214 -9.73 0.20 -9.76
C LEU A 214 -11.25 0.02 -9.73
N VAL A 215 -11.95 0.62 -8.77
CA VAL A 215 -13.41 0.48 -8.62
C VAL A 215 -14.07 1.83 -8.42
N GLY A 216 -15.30 1.98 -8.91
CA GLY A 216 -16.07 3.21 -8.85
C GLY A 216 -17.41 3.08 -9.55
N THR A 217 -17.96 4.23 -10.00
CA THR A 217 -19.16 4.27 -10.84
C THR A 217 -18.87 3.74 -12.24
N ASN A 218 -19.93 3.36 -12.99
CA ASN A 218 -19.81 2.95 -14.38
C ASN A 218 -19.14 4.04 -15.24
N ASP A 219 -19.54 5.28 -15.11
CA ASP A 219 -18.99 6.41 -15.88
C ASP A 219 -17.50 6.61 -15.59
N PHE A 220 -17.10 6.50 -14.30
CA PHE A 220 -15.71 6.59 -13.91
C PHE A 220 -14.88 5.44 -14.54
N ILE A 221 -15.36 4.21 -14.48
CA ILE A 221 -14.67 3.03 -15.03
C ILE A 221 -14.57 3.09 -16.54
N GLU A 222 -15.61 3.59 -17.25
CA GLU A 222 -15.53 3.77 -18.70
C GLU A 222 -14.45 4.80 -19.11
N LYS A 223 -14.33 5.90 -18.37
CA LYS A 223 -13.25 6.86 -18.56
C LYS A 223 -11.88 6.23 -18.23
N ALA A 224 -11.80 5.51 -17.11
CA ALA A 224 -10.59 4.83 -16.66
C ALA A 224 -10.11 3.79 -17.68
N ARG A 225 -11.00 3.04 -18.31
CA ARG A 225 -10.68 2.03 -19.35
C ARG A 225 -10.00 2.68 -20.58
N LYS A 226 -10.43 3.87 -21.00
CA LYS A 226 -9.78 4.62 -22.08
C LYS A 226 -8.38 5.08 -21.65
N LEU A 227 -8.23 5.56 -20.42
CA LEU A 227 -6.95 6.01 -19.87
C LEU A 227 -5.99 4.83 -19.66
N ARG A 228 -6.48 3.65 -19.25
CA ARG A 228 -5.69 2.42 -19.23
C ARG A 228 -5.07 2.13 -20.59
N LYS A 229 -5.85 2.29 -21.68
CA LYS A 229 -5.35 2.11 -23.04
C LYS A 229 -4.28 3.14 -23.40
N VAL A 230 -4.48 4.41 -23.07
CA VAL A 230 -3.50 5.50 -23.30
C VAL A 230 -2.16 5.20 -22.58
N LEU A 231 -2.21 4.66 -21.36
CA LEU A 231 -1.03 4.31 -20.56
C LEU A 231 -0.41 2.95 -20.93
N GLY A 232 -0.81 2.34 -22.05
CA GLY A 232 -0.25 1.07 -22.51
C GLY A 232 -0.75 -0.17 -21.74
N GLY A 233 -1.75 -0.04 -20.89
CA GLY A 233 -2.31 -1.12 -20.07
C GLY A 233 -3.45 -1.91 -20.73
N GLY A 234 -3.72 -1.69 -22.00
CA GLY A 234 -4.68 -2.52 -22.77
C GLY A 234 -4.07 -3.88 -23.08
N MET A 235 -4.58 -4.92 -22.43
CA MET A 235 -4.13 -6.29 -22.58
C MET A 235 -5.06 -7.06 -23.52
N ARG A 236 -4.68 -8.29 -23.89
CA ARG A 236 -5.46 -9.19 -24.75
C ARG A 236 -6.05 -10.32 -23.90
N GLN A 237 -5.50 -11.50 -23.90
CA GLN A 237 -5.97 -12.66 -23.15
C GLN A 237 -5.56 -12.52 -21.66
N ALA A 238 -6.09 -11.49 -21.00
CA ALA A 238 -5.71 -11.11 -19.64
C ALA A 238 -6.33 -12.02 -18.56
N GLY A 239 -7.19 -12.95 -18.93
CA GLY A 239 -7.71 -13.98 -18.03
C GLY A 239 -6.61 -14.76 -17.31
N ILE A 240 -5.44 -14.94 -17.93
CA ILE A 240 -4.28 -15.56 -17.31
C ILE A 240 -3.86 -14.83 -16.00
N ILE A 241 -3.87 -13.50 -16.02
CA ILE A 241 -3.51 -12.69 -14.85
C ILE A 241 -4.71 -12.35 -13.97
N ALA A 242 -5.92 -12.49 -14.49
CA ALA A 242 -7.15 -12.26 -13.73
C ALA A 242 -7.54 -13.46 -12.85
N ALA A 243 -7.30 -14.69 -13.32
CA ALA A 243 -7.68 -15.90 -12.62
C ALA A 243 -7.14 -15.98 -11.17
N PRO A 244 -5.85 -15.68 -10.88
CA PRO A 244 -5.35 -15.64 -9.50
C PRO A 244 -6.05 -14.56 -8.67
N GLY A 245 -6.54 -13.48 -9.29
CA GLY A 245 -7.30 -12.43 -8.62
C GLY A 245 -8.64 -12.92 -8.07
N ILE A 246 -9.32 -13.81 -8.77
CA ILE A 246 -10.56 -14.45 -8.28
C ILE A 246 -10.25 -15.27 -7.03
N VAL A 247 -9.22 -16.14 -7.10
CA VAL A 247 -8.77 -16.93 -5.93
C VAL A 247 -8.39 -16.01 -4.76
N ALA A 248 -7.70 -14.91 -5.04
CA ALA A 248 -7.30 -13.93 -4.03
C ALA A 248 -8.51 -13.35 -3.29
N LEU A 249 -9.53 -12.91 -4.01
CA LEU A 249 -10.73 -12.30 -3.43
C LEU A 249 -11.62 -13.30 -2.71
N GLU A 250 -11.60 -14.58 -3.11
CA GLU A 250 -12.42 -15.62 -2.50
C GLU A 250 -11.74 -16.34 -1.32
N ARG A 251 -10.38 -16.42 -1.30
CA ARG A 251 -9.66 -17.31 -0.39
C ARG A 251 -8.57 -16.64 0.45
N MET A 252 -8.04 -15.46 0.04
CA MET A 252 -6.84 -14.93 0.66
C MET A 252 -7.08 -13.80 1.66
N ILE A 253 -8.29 -13.26 1.75
CA ILE A 253 -8.57 -12.09 2.59
C ILE A 253 -8.49 -12.49 4.08
N ASP A 254 -9.19 -13.51 4.51
CA ASP A 254 -9.29 -13.87 5.93
C ASP A 254 -7.94 -14.28 6.53
N ARG A 255 -7.03 -14.86 5.72
CA ARG A 255 -5.69 -15.21 6.17
C ARG A 255 -4.80 -14.02 6.52
N LEU A 256 -5.16 -12.80 6.13
CA LEU A 256 -4.41 -11.59 6.50
C LEU A 256 -4.30 -11.41 8.02
N GLU A 257 -5.23 -11.97 8.79
CA GLU A 257 -5.15 -11.99 10.26
C GLU A 257 -3.87 -12.67 10.77
N GLU A 258 -3.37 -13.68 10.04
CA GLU A 258 -2.11 -14.34 10.37
C GLU A 258 -0.90 -13.40 10.17
N ASP A 259 -0.89 -12.63 9.07
CA ASP A 259 0.14 -11.63 8.82
C ASP A 259 0.17 -10.57 9.93
N HIS A 260 -1.01 -10.10 10.38
CA HIS A 260 -1.13 -9.13 11.48
C HIS A 260 -0.64 -9.71 12.81
N ARG A 261 -0.99 -10.96 13.12
CA ARG A 261 -0.52 -11.66 14.33
C ARG A 261 0.99 -11.81 14.34
N ASN A 262 1.60 -12.15 13.18
CA ASN A 262 3.04 -12.26 13.03
C ASN A 262 3.73 -10.90 13.15
N ALA A 263 3.17 -9.82 12.58
CA ALA A 263 3.65 -8.46 12.76
C ALA A 263 3.64 -8.05 14.24
N ARG A 264 2.56 -8.33 14.94
CA ARG A 264 2.42 -8.04 16.37
C ARG A 264 3.44 -8.78 17.22
N ARG A 265 3.65 -10.08 16.99
CA ARG A 265 4.65 -10.90 17.69
C ARG A 265 6.07 -10.39 17.45
N LEU A 266 6.40 -10.05 16.20
CA LEU A 266 7.69 -9.47 15.84
C LEU A 266 7.93 -8.16 16.60
N ALA A 267 6.95 -7.25 16.56
CA ALA A 267 7.01 -5.97 17.23
C ALA A 267 7.17 -6.11 18.76
N GLU A 268 6.43 -7.00 19.40
CA GLU A 268 6.52 -7.28 20.84
C GLU A 268 7.86 -7.89 21.24
N GLY A 269 8.47 -8.67 20.36
CA GLY A 269 9.84 -9.18 20.55
C GLY A 269 10.86 -8.05 20.50
N ILE A 270 10.79 -7.21 19.46
CA ILE A 270 11.72 -6.09 19.23
C ILE A 270 11.59 -4.99 20.30
N ALA A 271 10.37 -4.71 20.78
CA ALA A 271 10.11 -3.68 21.77
C ALA A 271 10.83 -3.89 23.13
N LYS A 272 11.35 -5.08 23.38
CA LYS A 272 12.07 -5.43 24.62
C LYS A 272 13.56 -5.12 24.56
N MET A 273 14.07 -4.77 23.37
CA MET A 273 15.50 -4.59 23.14
C MET A 273 15.95 -3.18 23.46
N GLU A 274 17.05 -3.04 24.18
CA GLU A 274 17.64 -1.75 24.49
C GLU A 274 18.11 -1.06 23.18
N GLY A 275 17.90 0.24 23.11
CA GLY A 275 18.28 1.04 21.92
C GLY A 275 17.27 1.01 20.78
N ILE A 276 16.21 0.18 20.83
CA ILE A 276 15.12 0.16 19.86
C ILE A 276 13.86 0.81 20.46
N GLN A 277 13.21 1.64 19.66
CA GLN A 277 11.93 2.24 20.03
C GLN A 277 10.85 1.84 19.02
N ILE A 278 9.73 1.35 19.53
CA ILE A 278 8.56 0.98 18.75
C ILE A 278 7.29 1.34 19.50
N ASP A 279 6.35 2.02 18.82
CA ASP A 279 5.01 2.23 19.35
C ASP A 279 4.12 1.04 18.92
N LEU A 280 3.86 0.15 19.86
CA LEU A 280 3.04 -1.03 19.64
C LEU A 280 1.59 -0.72 19.23
N ASN A 281 1.06 0.48 19.54
CA ASN A 281 -0.28 0.89 19.13
C ASN A 281 -0.35 1.22 17.62
N ARG A 282 0.79 1.47 17.00
CA ARG A 282 0.90 1.72 15.57
C ARG A 282 1.05 0.44 14.74
N VAL A 283 1.34 -0.69 15.36
CA VAL A 283 1.39 -2.00 14.70
C VAL A 283 -0.03 -2.54 14.60
N GLN A 284 -0.77 -2.03 13.62
CA GLN A 284 -2.20 -2.30 13.45
C GLN A 284 -2.47 -3.38 12.40
N THR A 285 -1.54 -3.58 11.47
CA THR A 285 -1.66 -4.54 10.38
C THR A 285 -0.35 -5.31 10.19
N ASN A 286 0.09 -5.52 8.97
CA ASN A 286 1.24 -6.35 8.61
C ASN A 286 2.57 -5.58 8.49
N ILE A 287 2.63 -4.30 8.86
CA ILE A 287 3.85 -3.49 8.75
C ILE A 287 4.36 -3.12 10.16
N VAL A 288 5.64 -3.41 10.40
CA VAL A 288 6.35 -3.09 11.63
C VAL A 288 7.42 -2.04 11.30
N CYS A 289 7.30 -0.87 11.91
CA CYS A 289 8.30 0.19 11.83
C CYS A 289 8.87 0.47 13.21
N PHE A 290 10.19 0.49 13.33
CA PHE A 290 10.88 0.74 14.60
C PHE A 290 12.08 1.67 14.38
N ASP A 291 12.38 2.47 15.40
CA ASP A 291 13.47 3.42 15.44
C ASP A 291 14.68 2.80 16.14
N ILE A 292 15.86 2.95 15.54
CA ILE A 292 17.13 2.40 16.05
C ILE A 292 18.10 3.49 16.49
N THR A 293 17.65 4.73 16.69
CA THR A 293 18.48 5.85 17.11
C THR A 293 19.30 5.51 18.36
N GLY A 294 18.70 4.79 19.31
CA GLY A 294 19.38 4.40 20.55
C GLY A 294 20.53 3.40 20.38
N LEU A 295 20.65 2.75 19.20
CA LEU A 295 21.78 1.88 18.89
C LEU A 295 23.02 2.66 18.41
N GLY A 296 22.88 3.94 18.02
CA GLY A 296 23.99 4.77 17.55
C GLY A 296 24.63 4.32 16.22
N ILE A 297 23.92 3.51 15.43
CA ILE A 297 24.37 3.02 14.12
C ILE A 297 23.39 3.44 13.00
N SER A 298 23.85 3.46 11.74
CA SER A 298 22.96 3.76 10.63
C SER A 298 22.01 2.61 10.31
N THR A 299 20.87 2.92 9.70
CA THR A 299 19.90 1.91 9.25
C THR A 299 20.49 1.01 8.18
N GLU A 300 21.40 1.51 7.32
CA GLU A 300 22.09 0.72 6.29
C GLU A 300 22.99 -0.33 6.92
N LEU A 301 23.74 0.02 7.96
CA LEU A 301 24.57 -0.95 8.70
C LEU A 301 23.71 -2.00 9.38
N PHE A 302 22.64 -1.57 10.07
CA PHE A 302 21.71 -2.49 10.73
C PHE A 302 21.08 -3.48 9.74
N VAL A 303 20.57 -3.00 8.61
CA VAL A 303 19.98 -3.84 7.55
C VAL A 303 21.02 -4.75 6.90
N SER A 304 22.27 -4.29 6.75
CA SER A 304 23.39 -5.15 6.29
C SER A 304 23.63 -6.31 7.25
N LYS A 305 23.63 -6.05 8.57
CA LYS A 305 23.79 -7.08 9.60
C LYS A 305 22.64 -8.08 9.60
N LEU A 306 21.40 -7.62 9.42
CA LEU A 306 20.25 -8.50 9.21
C LEU A 306 20.47 -9.42 8.01
N LYS A 307 20.91 -8.86 6.88
CA LYS A 307 21.16 -9.61 5.63
C LYS A 307 22.27 -10.65 5.80
N GLU A 308 23.35 -10.34 6.52
CA GLU A 308 24.42 -11.30 6.84
C GLU A 308 23.90 -12.52 7.60
N ASN A 309 22.79 -12.34 8.35
CA ASN A 309 22.10 -13.40 9.10
C ASN A 309 20.87 -13.97 8.38
N GLY A 310 20.72 -13.73 7.08
CA GLY A 310 19.65 -14.28 6.26
C GLY A 310 18.30 -13.61 6.43
N ILE A 311 18.25 -12.35 6.92
CA ILE A 311 17.03 -11.57 7.08
C ILE A 311 17.10 -10.34 6.19
N LEU A 312 16.08 -10.14 5.34
CA LEU A 312 15.99 -8.99 4.45
C LEU A 312 14.94 -8.00 4.98
N ALA A 313 15.34 -6.75 5.16
CA ALA A 313 14.48 -5.64 5.56
C ALA A 313 14.84 -4.38 4.77
N LEU A 314 14.07 -3.30 4.90
CA LEU A 314 14.36 -2.04 4.24
C LEU A 314 14.53 -0.89 5.26
N PRO A 315 15.51 0.01 5.05
CA PRO A 315 15.51 1.28 5.73
C PRO A 315 14.27 2.08 5.30
N LEU A 316 13.62 2.75 6.24
CA LEU A 316 12.49 3.64 5.97
C LEU A 316 12.93 5.11 5.99
N THR A 317 13.77 5.46 6.95
CA THR A 317 14.44 6.75 7.10
C THR A 317 15.87 6.50 7.62
N GLU A 318 16.64 7.57 7.86
CA GLU A 318 17.99 7.47 8.45
C GLU A 318 18.03 6.69 9.77
N ASN A 319 16.93 6.68 10.53
CA ASN A 319 16.86 6.05 11.86
C ASN A 319 15.79 4.97 11.99
N LYS A 320 14.97 4.74 10.95
CA LYS A 320 13.85 3.79 11.02
C LYS A 320 13.98 2.65 10.04
N VAL A 321 13.71 1.45 10.52
CA VAL A 321 13.65 0.23 9.74
C VAL A 321 12.19 -0.19 9.57
N ARG A 322 11.84 -0.72 8.40
CA ARG A 322 10.54 -1.28 8.09
C ARG A 322 10.65 -2.76 7.78
N MET A 323 9.79 -3.55 8.41
CA MET A 323 9.61 -4.97 8.15
C MET A 323 8.14 -5.24 7.85
N VAL A 324 7.85 -6.05 6.83
CA VAL A 324 6.48 -6.37 6.40
C VAL A 324 6.27 -7.88 6.50
N THR A 325 5.29 -8.30 7.28
CA THR A 325 4.88 -9.71 7.35
C THR A 325 3.91 -10.04 6.23
N HIS A 326 3.94 -11.27 5.77
CA HIS A 326 3.13 -11.78 4.68
C HIS A 326 3.11 -13.32 4.70
N ARG A 327 2.39 -13.96 3.79
CA ARG A 327 2.21 -15.42 3.72
C ARG A 327 3.50 -16.25 3.79
N GLY A 328 4.64 -15.71 3.37
CA GLY A 328 5.94 -16.40 3.45
C GLY A 328 6.62 -16.30 4.83
N ILE A 329 6.00 -15.62 5.80
CA ILE A 329 6.56 -15.40 7.14
C ILE A 329 5.77 -16.23 8.15
N GLU A 330 6.41 -17.26 8.66
CA GLU A 330 5.86 -18.19 9.65
C GLU A 330 6.35 -17.86 11.08
N GLU A 331 5.75 -18.47 12.10
CA GLU A 331 6.10 -18.22 13.49
C GLU A 331 7.58 -18.50 13.81
N GLU A 332 8.14 -19.52 13.19
CA GLU A 332 9.57 -19.86 13.36
C GLU A 332 10.49 -18.77 12.80
N HIS A 333 10.08 -18.16 11.67
CA HIS A 333 10.78 -17.01 11.10
C HIS A 333 10.75 -15.80 12.05
N ILE A 334 9.62 -15.57 12.73
CA ILE A 334 9.51 -14.49 13.74
C ILE A 334 10.48 -14.74 14.90
N LYS A 335 10.50 -15.96 15.47
CA LYS A 335 11.39 -16.33 16.58
C LYS A 335 12.86 -16.11 16.20
N LYS A 336 13.28 -16.64 15.05
CA LYS A 336 14.63 -16.48 14.51
C LYS A 336 14.98 -15.00 14.30
N SER A 337 14.03 -14.21 13.77
CA SER A 337 14.28 -12.79 13.51
C SER A 337 14.46 -11.99 14.78
N VAL A 338 13.66 -12.26 15.81
CA VAL A 338 13.81 -11.63 17.15
C VAL A 338 15.17 -11.98 17.74
N GLU A 339 15.59 -13.25 17.72
CA GLU A 339 16.90 -13.69 18.21
C GLU A 339 18.07 -13.01 17.46
N VAL A 340 18.00 -12.94 16.12
CA VAL A 340 19.04 -12.27 15.33
C VAL A 340 19.11 -10.77 15.64
N ILE A 341 17.97 -10.09 15.76
CA ILE A 341 17.94 -8.67 16.12
C ILE A 341 18.53 -8.46 17.51
N GLU A 342 18.18 -9.30 18.49
CA GLU A 342 18.74 -9.25 19.84
C GLU A 342 20.27 -9.44 19.84
N ASN A 343 20.79 -10.39 19.05
CA ASN A 343 22.24 -10.57 18.92
C ASN A 343 22.92 -9.34 18.32
N ILE A 344 22.31 -8.70 17.29
CA ILE A 344 22.85 -7.48 16.69
C ILE A 344 22.85 -6.31 17.71
N THR A 345 21.79 -6.18 18.49
CA THR A 345 21.70 -5.10 19.52
C THR A 345 22.65 -5.30 20.69
N ASN A 346 23.08 -6.51 20.96
CA ASN A 346 23.99 -6.85 22.05
C ASN A 346 25.46 -6.96 21.61
N ASP A 347 25.76 -6.87 20.31
CA ASP A 347 27.13 -7.04 19.78
C ASP A 347 27.98 -5.77 19.97
N PRO A 348 29.00 -5.77 20.87
CA PRO A 348 29.87 -4.62 21.08
C PRO A 348 30.59 -4.14 19.82
N ALA A 349 30.87 -5.04 18.87
CA ALA A 349 31.57 -4.71 17.61
C ALA A 349 30.73 -3.81 16.70
N VAL A 350 29.41 -3.85 16.82
CA VAL A 350 28.48 -2.98 16.08
C VAL A 350 28.62 -1.52 16.51
N PHE A 351 28.97 -1.26 17.79
CA PHE A 351 29.07 0.08 18.37
C PHE A 351 30.45 0.74 18.17
N VAL A 352 31.51 -0.03 17.87
CA VAL A 352 32.89 0.48 17.75
C VAL A 352 33.14 1.18 16.40
N THR A 353 32.40 0.88 15.35
CA THR A 353 32.64 1.43 13.99
C THR A 353 32.31 2.90 13.82
N ASN A 354 31.57 3.53 14.73
CA ASN A 354 31.22 4.96 14.63
C ASN A 354 32.25 5.94 15.21
N ASN A 355 33.17 5.51 16.06
CA ASN A 355 34.19 6.40 16.65
C ASN A 355 35.36 6.71 15.70
N SER A 356 35.45 6.03 14.54
CA SER A 356 36.56 6.24 13.57
C SER A 356 36.26 7.24 12.46
N LYS A 357 35.03 7.77 12.36
CA LYS A 357 34.65 8.76 11.31
C LYS A 357 34.62 10.20 11.79
N THR A 358 34.75 10.49 13.09
CA THR A 358 34.76 11.86 13.63
C THR A 358 36.13 12.51 13.65
N ASP A 359 37.21 11.77 13.35
CA ASP A 359 38.59 12.31 13.39
C ASP A 359 39.22 12.70 12.04
N LYS A 360 38.41 12.88 10.99
CA LYS A 360 38.91 13.37 9.70
C LYS A 360 38.16 14.61 9.20
N ASN A 361 38.12 15.65 10.00
CA ASN A 361 37.94 17.06 9.55
C ASN A 361 38.41 18.00 10.67
N LEU A 362 39.68 18.17 10.77
CA LEU A 362 40.40 19.33 11.34
C LEU A 362 41.36 19.83 10.31
#